data_7b70557407d8a192a018f91789ce5055
#
_entry.id   7b70557407d8a192a018f91789ce5055
#
_cell.length_a   1.000
_cell.length_b   1.000
_cell.length_c   1.000
_cell.angle_alpha   90.00
_cell.angle_beta   90.00
_cell.angle_gamma   90.00
#
_symmetry.space_group_name_H-M   'P 1'
#
loop_
_entity.id
_entity.type
_entity.pdbx_description
1 polymer ?
#
loop_
_entity_poly.entity_id
_entity_poly.type
_entity_poly.pdbx_seq_one_letter_code
_entity_poly.pdbx_strand_id
1 'polypeptide(L)'
;MSNSSVGLIGAGLLGQSIAHCLLRSNEAVIGFDIDQQRCLELAEQGAQTVASAADVCQQCRTIFLSLPDSTVVAEVIEEIRSKLQSGDIVIDTTTGNPDDTRHACQLLAAGGIFYLDATLVGSSVQVRSREGLMLIGGDASAVSNCQPLLDTISDHALHLGPAGAGATMKLVVNLVLGLN
;
A
#
# COMPACT_ATOMS: atom_id res chain seq x y z
N MET A 1 -10.90 -2.91 -20.59
CA MET A 1 -10.50 -2.26 -19.34
C MET A 1 -9.11 -1.68 -19.60
N SER A 2 -8.91 -0.38 -19.46
CA SER A 2 -7.56 0.20 -19.61
C SER A 2 -6.69 -0.38 -18.50
N ASN A 3 -5.64 -1.09 -18.88
CA ASN A 3 -4.65 -1.66 -17.97
C ASN A 3 -3.89 -0.47 -17.34
N SER A 4 -4.45 0.16 -16.30
CA SER A 4 -3.77 1.23 -15.58
C SER A 4 -2.75 0.57 -14.67
N SER A 5 -1.49 0.98 -14.79
CA SER A 5 -0.41 0.48 -13.94
C SER A 5 -0.68 0.76 -12.47
N VAL A 6 -0.24 -0.14 -11.61
CA VAL A 6 -0.30 -0.01 -10.15
C VAL A 6 1.04 0.53 -9.65
N GLY A 7 0.99 1.57 -8.83
CA GLY A 7 2.18 2.16 -8.21
C GLY A 7 2.61 1.40 -6.96
N LEU A 8 3.91 1.34 -6.72
CA LEU A 8 4.48 0.84 -5.47
C LEU A 8 5.62 1.76 -5.02
N ILE A 9 5.51 2.29 -3.81
CA ILE A 9 6.54 3.09 -3.16
C ILE A 9 6.99 2.35 -1.91
N GLY A 10 8.27 1.99 -1.88
CA GLY A 10 8.87 1.11 -0.87
C GLY A 10 8.90 -0.34 -1.33
N ALA A 11 10.10 -0.85 -1.56
CA ALA A 11 10.38 -2.18 -2.07
C ALA A 11 11.17 -3.03 -1.06
N GLY A 12 10.86 -2.89 0.23
CA GLY A 12 11.33 -3.79 1.27
C GLY A 12 10.72 -5.20 1.12
N LEU A 13 10.92 -6.07 2.11
CA LEU A 13 10.45 -7.46 2.07
C LEU A 13 8.95 -7.58 1.75
N LEU A 14 8.13 -6.72 2.34
CA LEU A 14 6.68 -6.69 2.10
C LEU A 14 6.35 -6.11 0.74
N GLY A 15 6.95 -4.97 0.36
CA GLY A 15 6.74 -4.34 -0.95
C GLY A 15 7.09 -5.26 -2.10
N GLN A 16 8.23 -5.96 -2.02
CA GLN A 16 8.63 -6.99 -2.98
C GLN A 16 7.61 -8.13 -3.07
N SER A 17 6.97 -8.50 -1.95
CA SER A 17 5.95 -9.55 -1.93
C SER A 17 4.64 -9.09 -2.55
N ILE A 18 4.25 -7.83 -2.32
CA ILE A 18 3.09 -7.19 -2.96
C ILE A 18 3.31 -7.11 -4.47
N ALA A 19 4.49 -6.61 -4.92
CA ALA A 19 4.84 -6.56 -6.34
C ALA A 19 4.75 -7.94 -7.00
N HIS A 20 5.26 -8.98 -6.33
CA HIS A 20 5.17 -10.36 -6.80
C HIS A 20 3.72 -10.81 -7.05
N CYS A 21 2.82 -10.54 -6.09
CA CYS A 21 1.41 -10.90 -6.22
C CYS A 21 0.74 -10.17 -7.39
N LEU A 22 0.96 -8.85 -7.50
CA LEU A 22 0.43 -8.01 -8.56
C LEU A 22 0.90 -8.48 -9.94
N LEU A 23 2.20 -8.66 -10.14
CA LEU A 23 2.80 -9.11 -11.40
C LEU A 23 2.29 -10.51 -11.80
N ARG A 24 2.13 -11.44 -10.85
CA ARG A 24 1.55 -12.77 -11.12
C ARG A 24 0.09 -12.72 -11.55
N SER A 25 -0.63 -11.69 -11.18
CA SER A 25 -2.02 -11.44 -11.59
C SER A 25 -2.11 -10.63 -12.89
N ASN A 26 -0.99 -10.46 -13.61
CA ASN A 26 -0.84 -9.68 -14.84
C ASN A 26 -1.11 -8.17 -14.67
N GLU A 27 -0.97 -7.63 -13.46
CA GLU A 27 -0.96 -6.19 -13.25
C GLU A 27 0.39 -5.61 -13.68
N ALA A 28 0.38 -4.47 -14.36
CA ALA A 28 1.60 -3.72 -14.63
C ALA A 28 2.00 -2.94 -13.38
N VAL A 29 3.21 -3.14 -12.87
CA VAL A 29 3.71 -2.48 -11.67
C VAL A 29 4.77 -1.45 -12.02
N ILE A 30 4.62 -0.23 -11.49
CA ILE A 30 5.62 0.84 -11.54
C ILE A 30 6.08 1.12 -10.10
N GLY A 31 7.35 0.87 -9.82
CA GLY A 31 7.87 0.93 -8.46
C GLY A 31 9.03 1.90 -8.25
N PHE A 32 9.17 2.33 -6.99
CA PHE A 32 10.29 3.14 -6.53
C PHE A 32 10.69 2.75 -5.10
N ASP A 33 11.98 2.75 -4.85
CA ASP A 33 12.58 2.72 -3.50
C ASP A 33 13.79 3.65 -3.49
N ILE A 34 14.14 4.22 -2.34
CA ILE A 34 15.35 5.03 -2.15
C ILE A 34 16.63 4.20 -2.29
N ASP A 35 16.54 2.89 -2.01
CA ASP A 35 17.61 1.93 -2.20
C ASP A 35 17.58 1.40 -3.64
N GLN A 36 18.60 1.78 -4.41
CA GLN A 36 18.71 1.38 -5.80
C GLN A 36 18.78 -0.14 -5.99
N GLN A 37 19.36 -0.87 -5.03
CA GLN A 37 19.41 -2.34 -5.09
C GLN A 37 17.99 -2.94 -5.06
N ARG A 38 17.09 -2.38 -4.25
CA ARG A 38 15.69 -2.81 -4.19
C ARG A 38 14.93 -2.50 -5.48
N CYS A 39 15.26 -1.37 -6.13
CA CYS A 39 14.72 -1.07 -7.46
C CYS A 39 15.18 -2.11 -8.51
N LEU A 40 16.44 -2.54 -8.48
CA LEU A 40 16.93 -3.60 -9.36
C LEU A 40 16.19 -4.92 -9.12
N GLU A 41 16.00 -5.31 -7.86
CA GLU A 41 15.24 -6.50 -7.48
C GLU A 41 13.78 -6.46 -7.96
N LEU A 42 13.12 -5.28 -7.93
CA LEU A 42 11.79 -5.09 -8.50
C LEU A 42 11.81 -5.28 -10.02
N ALA A 43 12.79 -4.71 -10.70
CA ALA A 43 12.94 -4.83 -12.15
C ALA A 43 13.19 -6.30 -12.58
N GLU A 44 13.97 -7.06 -11.81
CA GLU A 44 14.19 -8.50 -12.03
C GLU A 44 12.88 -9.32 -11.90
N GLN A 45 11.92 -8.86 -11.09
CA GLN A 45 10.59 -9.47 -11.00
C GLN A 45 9.67 -9.10 -12.18
N GLY A 46 10.03 -8.11 -12.99
CA GLY A 46 9.27 -7.65 -14.13
C GLY A 46 8.53 -6.32 -13.92
N ALA A 47 8.74 -5.63 -12.80
CA ALA A 47 8.22 -4.28 -12.60
C ALA A 47 9.03 -3.25 -13.40
N GLN A 48 8.38 -2.17 -13.82
CA GLN A 48 9.07 -0.97 -14.27
C GLN A 48 9.51 -0.17 -13.03
N THR A 49 10.73 0.37 -13.03
CA THR A 49 11.20 1.26 -11.98
C THR A 49 11.39 2.68 -12.49
N VAL A 50 11.18 3.66 -11.60
CA VAL A 50 11.28 5.08 -11.89
C VAL A 50 12.22 5.78 -10.91
N ALA A 51 12.55 7.06 -11.17
CA ALA A 51 13.58 7.77 -10.42
C ALA A 51 13.10 8.37 -9.11
N SER A 52 11.78 8.52 -8.90
CA SER A 52 11.21 9.14 -7.69
C SER A 52 9.81 8.62 -7.36
N ALA A 53 9.38 8.81 -6.11
CA ALA A 53 7.99 8.57 -5.70
C ALA A 53 6.99 9.43 -6.49
N ALA A 54 7.38 10.65 -6.83
CA ALA A 54 6.58 11.56 -7.65
C ALA A 54 6.33 11.01 -9.07
N ASP A 55 7.32 10.32 -9.66
CA ASP A 55 7.18 9.72 -11.00
C ASP A 55 6.22 8.52 -10.99
N VAL A 56 6.13 7.79 -9.88
CA VAL A 56 5.10 6.75 -9.67
C VAL A 56 3.71 7.37 -9.75
N CYS A 57 3.47 8.47 -9.00
CA CYS A 57 2.18 9.14 -8.93
C CYS A 57 1.73 9.77 -10.26
N GLN A 58 2.67 10.14 -11.15
CA GLN A 58 2.34 10.65 -12.47
C GLN A 58 1.81 9.58 -13.42
N GLN A 59 2.16 8.32 -13.18
CA GLN A 59 1.86 7.19 -14.08
C GLN A 59 0.78 6.25 -13.51
N CYS A 60 0.48 6.33 -12.21
CA CYS A 60 -0.43 5.41 -11.53
C CYS A 60 -1.55 6.17 -10.83
N ARG A 61 -2.74 5.55 -10.79
CA ARG A 61 -3.92 6.06 -10.08
C ARG A 61 -4.19 5.34 -8.76
N THR A 62 -3.64 4.13 -8.63
CA THR A 62 -3.68 3.35 -7.38
C THR A 62 -2.24 3.07 -6.99
N ILE A 63 -1.86 3.46 -5.78
CA ILE A 63 -0.48 3.48 -5.33
C ILE A 63 -0.41 2.78 -3.97
N PHE A 64 0.39 1.72 -3.88
CA PHE A 64 0.74 1.08 -2.61
C PHE A 64 1.92 1.78 -1.97
N LEU A 65 1.81 2.03 -0.65
CA LEU A 65 2.93 2.38 0.21
C LEU A 65 3.31 1.14 1.04
N SER A 66 4.61 0.84 1.11
CA SER A 66 5.14 -0.25 1.95
C SER A 66 6.44 0.23 2.59
N LEU A 67 6.28 1.05 3.62
CA LEU A 67 7.34 1.87 4.21
C LEU A 67 7.70 1.39 5.63
N PRO A 68 8.82 1.85 6.21
CA PRO A 68 9.26 1.39 7.53
C PRO A 68 8.31 1.75 8.68
N ASP A 69 7.77 2.98 8.69
CA ASP A 69 6.96 3.53 9.78
C ASP A 69 6.13 4.75 9.34
N SER A 70 5.30 5.28 10.26
CA SER A 70 4.44 6.43 10.03
C SER A 70 5.20 7.72 9.72
N THR A 71 6.42 7.89 10.21
CA THR A 71 7.22 9.10 9.96
C THR A 71 7.60 9.16 8.49
N VAL A 72 8.09 8.04 7.95
CA VAL A 72 8.44 7.92 6.54
C VAL A 72 7.19 8.02 5.65
N VAL A 73 6.05 7.47 6.10
CA VAL A 73 4.76 7.64 5.38
C VAL A 73 4.40 9.12 5.26
N ALA A 74 4.51 9.88 6.35
CA ALA A 74 4.20 11.33 6.35
C ALA A 74 5.12 12.11 5.39
N GLU A 75 6.43 11.81 5.40
CA GLU A 75 7.41 12.42 4.49
C GLU A 75 7.08 12.13 3.02
N VAL A 76 6.79 10.87 2.70
CA VAL A 76 6.42 10.45 1.34
C VAL A 76 5.11 11.11 0.91
N ILE A 77 4.08 11.16 1.78
CA ILE A 77 2.81 11.83 1.46
C ILE A 77 3.03 13.33 1.16
N GLU A 78 3.84 14.03 1.94
CA GLU A 78 4.17 15.43 1.68
C GLU A 78 4.87 15.62 0.32
N GLU A 79 5.74 14.71 -0.08
CA GLU A 79 6.41 14.73 -1.38
C GLU A 79 5.41 14.51 -2.53
N ILE A 80 4.52 13.50 -2.41
CA ILE A 80 3.69 13.06 -3.52
C ILE A 80 2.34 13.78 -3.64
N ARG A 81 1.79 14.36 -2.56
CA ARG A 81 0.42 14.91 -2.53
C ARG A 81 0.11 15.90 -3.65
N SER A 82 1.12 16.69 -4.08
CA SER A 82 0.96 17.66 -5.17
C SER A 82 0.95 17.00 -6.57
N LYS A 83 1.25 15.72 -6.68
CA LYS A 83 1.27 14.93 -7.91
C LYS A 83 0.03 14.05 -8.06
N LEU A 84 -0.64 13.78 -6.95
CA LEU A 84 -1.88 13.02 -6.93
C LEU A 84 -3.04 13.86 -7.48
N GLN A 85 -4.05 13.21 -8.03
CA GLN A 85 -5.24 13.83 -8.60
C GLN A 85 -6.48 13.32 -7.87
N SER A 86 -7.55 14.12 -7.92
CA SER A 86 -8.85 13.71 -7.36
C SER A 86 -9.29 12.37 -7.95
N GLY A 87 -9.68 11.46 -7.07
CA GLY A 87 -10.05 10.08 -7.40
C GLY A 87 -8.90 9.07 -7.34
N ASP A 88 -7.64 9.52 -7.16
CA ASP A 88 -6.53 8.59 -6.92
C ASP A 88 -6.70 7.89 -5.56
N ILE A 89 -6.14 6.68 -5.45
CA ILE A 89 -6.22 5.87 -4.25
C ILE A 89 -4.80 5.54 -3.76
N VAL A 90 -4.51 5.90 -2.53
CA VAL A 90 -3.28 5.51 -1.82
C VAL A 90 -3.63 4.38 -0.86
N ILE A 91 -2.97 3.24 -0.99
CA ILE A 91 -3.14 2.04 -0.15
C ILE A 91 -1.88 1.86 0.67
N ASP A 92 -1.96 2.19 1.94
CA ASP A 92 -0.83 2.11 2.86
C ASP A 92 -0.80 0.77 3.59
N THR A 93 0.21 -0.04 3.32
CA THR A 93 0.43 -1.34 3.98
C THR A 93 1.40 -1.26 5.15
N THR A 94 1.87 -0.06 5.47
CA THR A 94 2.83 0.19 6.55
C THR A 94 2.18 -0.09 7.91
N THR A 95 2.91 -0.75 8.79
CA THR A 95 2.50 -0.86 10.19
C THR A 95 2.89 0.42 10.92
N GLY A 96 1.92 1.23 11.26
CA GLY A 96 2.13 2.57 11.81
C GLY A 96 1.17 2.93 12.94
N ASN A 97 1.26 4.18 13.37
CA ASN A 97 0.39 4.76 14.39
C ASN A 97 -0.99 5.09 13.76
N PRO A 98 -2.12 4.63 14.35
CA PRO A 98 -3.45 4.92 13.84
C PRO A 98 -3.82 6.42 13.79
N ASP A 99 -3.24 7.26 14.65
CA ASP A 99 -3.49 8.70 14.64
C ASP A 99 -2.82 9.36 13.42
N ASP A 100 -1.59 8.95 13.10
CA ASP A 100 -0.87 9.41 11.91
C ASP A 100 -1.59 8.96 10.63
N THR A 101 -2.12 7.72 10.62
CA THR A 101 -2.97 7.19 9.55
C THR A 101 -4.22 8.05 9.31
N ARG A 102 -4.93 8.44 10.40
CA ARG A 102 -6.08 9.34 10.31
C ARG A 102 -5.70 10.73 9.79
N HIS A 103 -4.57 11.25 10.21
CA HIS A 103 -4.05 12.53 9.75
C HIS A 103 -3.72 12.50 8.24
N ALA A 104 -3.02 11.46 7.78
CA ALA A 104 -2.73 11.23 6.37
C ALA A 104 -4.01 11.17 5.51
N CYS A 105 -5.02 10.45 5.99
CA CYS A 105 -6.32 10.36 5.34
C CYS A 105 -6.98 11.75 5.21
N GLN A 106 -7.01 12.54 6.28
CA GLN A 106 -7.60 13.89 6.27
C GLN A 106 -6.86 14.83 5.31
N LEU A 107 -5.53 14.77 5.30
CA LEU A 107 -4.69 15.58 4.43
C LEU A 107 -4.96 15.30 2.95
N LEU A 108 -5.04 14.04 2.57
CA LEU A 108 -5.27 13.62 1.19
C LEU A 108 -6.72 13.84 0.75
N ALA A 109 -7.70 13.66 1.65
CA ALA A 109 -9.11 13.90 1.38
C ALA A 109 -9.41 15.35 0.96
N ALA A 110 -8.62 16.32 1.42
CA ALA A 110 -8.74 17.71 1.00
C ALA A 110 -8.50 17.90 -0.51
N GLY A 111 -7.73 17.01 -1.14
CA GLY A 111 -7.50 16.94 -2.59
C GLY A 111 -8.45 16.00 -3.34
N GLY A 112 -9.41 15.38 -2.65
CA GLY A 112 -10.30 14.35 -3.23
C GLY A 112 -9.61 13.02 -3.47
N ILE A 113 -8.52 12.74 -2.77
CA ILE A 113 -7.72 11.52 -2.86
C ILE A 113 -8.17 10.56 -1.75
N PHE A 114 -8.36 9.30 -2.07
CA PHE A 114 -8.69 8.26 -1.10
C PHE A 114 -7.43 7.71 -0.45
N TYR A 115 -7.49 7.49 0.86
CA TYR A 115 -6.44 6.82 1.61
C TYR A 115 -7.01 5.62 2.35
N LEU A 116 -6.43 4.45 2.10
CA LEU A 116 -6.77 3.19 2.75
C LEU A 116 -5.58 2.70 3.55
N ASP A 117 -5.75 2.42 4.83
CA ASP A 117 -4.78 1.64 5.58
C ASP A 117 -5.11 0.16 5.39
N ALA A 118 -4.16 -0.61 4.83
CA ALA A 118 -4.35 -2.00 4.43
C ALA A 118 -3.20 -2.87 4.95
N THR A 119 -3.08 -2.92 6.28
CA THR A 119 -1.98 -3.62 6.95
C THR A 119 -2.09 -5.13 6.83
N LEU A 120 -0.96 -5.81 6.66
CA LEU A 120 -0.90 -7.26 6.48
C LEU A 120 -0.45 -7.97 7.76
N VAL A 121 -1.17 -9.02 8.14
CA VAL A 121 -0.81 -9.97 9.20
C VAL A 121 -0.27 -11.22 8.52
N GLY A 122 0.99 -11.55 8.79
CA GLY A 122 1.71 -12.67 8.19
C GLY A 122 3.13 -12.26 7.79
N SER A 123 3.94 -13.24 7.47
CA SER A 123 5.29 -13.04 6.94
C SER A 123 5.23 -12.66 5.44
N SER A 124 6.33 -12.10 4.91
CA SER A 124 6.46 -11.83 3.47
C SER A 124 6.24 -13.09 2.61
N VAL A 125 6.59 -14.27 3.11
CA VAL A 125 6.34 -15.55 2.43
C VAL A 125 4.84 -15.85 2.35
N GLN A 126 4.11 -15.67 3.47
CA GLN A 126 2.67 -15.86 3.49
C GLN A 126 1.94 -14.86 2.58
N VAL A 127 2.42 -13.62 2.50
CA VAL A 127 1.88 -12.63 1.55
C VAL A 127 2.08 -13.09 0.10
N ARG A 128 3.27 -13.61 -0.25
CA ARG A 128 3.53 -14.16 -1.61
C ARG A 128 2.62 -15.34 -1.96
N SER A 129 2.19 -16.12 -0.97
CA SER A 129 1.24 -17.22 -1.14
C SER A 129 -0.22 -16.78 -0.99
N ARG A 130 -0.49 -15.47 -0.79
CA ARG A 130 -1.81 -14.86 -0.55
C ARG A 130 -2.49 -15.32 0.76
N GLU A 131 -1.73 -15.95 1.65
CA GLU A 131 -2.21 -16.46 2.95
C GLU A 131 -2.18 -15.40 4.06
N GLY A 132 -1.62 -14.21 3.79
CA GLY A 132 -1.61 -13.10 4.73
C GLY A 132 -3.02 -12.53 4.91
N LEU A 133 -3.41 -12.22 6.15
CA LEU A 133 -4.68 -11.51 6.43
C LEU A 133 -4.48 -9.99 6.23
N MET A 134 -5.29 -9.38 5.37
CA MET A 134 -5.30 -7.94 5.16
C MET A 134 -6.37 -7.26 6.02
N LEU A 135 -5.96 -6.29 6.83
CA LEU A 135 -6.82 -5.51 7.70
C LEU A 135 -6.94 -4.09 7.13
N ILE A 136 -8.16 -3.71 6.72
CA ILE A 136 -8.39 -2.50 5.94
C ILE A 136 -9.23 -1.51 6.72
N GLY A 137 -8.77 -0.25 6.75
CA GLY A 137 -9.54 0.92 7.15
C GLY A 137 -9.62 1.91 6.02
N GLY A 138 -10.71 2.69 5.95
CA GLY A 138 -10.90 3.74 4.96
C GLY A 138 -12.30 3.80 4.39
N ASP A 139 -12.48 4.59 3.32
CA ASP A 139 -13.76 4.75 2.65
C ASP A 139 -14.25 3.45 1.99
N ALA A 140 -15.48 3.05 2.27
CA ALA A 140 -16.03 1.78 1.79
C ALA A 140 -16.15 1.70 0.26
N SER A 141 -16.38 2.84 -0.40
CA SER A 141 -16.47 2.88 -1.86
C SER A 141 -15.09 2.71 -2.49
N ALA A 142 -14.06 3.32 -1.91
CA ALA A 142 -12.68 3.15 -2.34
C ALA A 142 -12.19 1.70 -2.13
N VAL A 143 -12.54 1.08 -0.98
CA VAL A 143 -12.25 -0.34 -0.73
C VAL A 143 -12.92 -1.21 -1.79
N SER A 144 -14.21 -1.00 -2.06
CA SER A 144 -14.95 -1.77 -3.08
C SER A 144 -14.35 -1.61 -4.49
N ASN A 145 -13.89 -0.41 -4.84
CA ASN A 145 -13.25 -0.14 -6.13
C ASN A 145 -11.89 -0.86 -6.27
N CYS A 146 -11.17 -1.02 -5.16
CA CYS A 146 -9.89 -1.70 -5.12
C CYS A 146 -10.00 -3.21 -4.84
N GLN A 147 -11.18 -3.74 -4.52
CA GLN A 147 -11.35 -5.14 -4.12
C GLN A 147 -10.70 -6.13 -5.09
N PRO A 148 -10.87 -6.03 -6.43
CA PRO A 148 -10.22 -6.95 -7.35
C PRO A 148 -8.68 -6.93 -7.25
N LEU A 149 -8.11 -5.76 -6.96
CA LEU A 149 -6.66 -5.58 -6.78
C LEU A 149 -6.21 -6.14 -5.42
N LEU A 150 -6.94 -5.87 -4.36
CA LEU A 150 -6.66 -6.39 -3.01
C LEU A 150 -6.72 -7.93 -2.98
N ASP A 151 -7.67 -8.53 -3.71
CA ASP A 151 -7.81 -9.98 -3.86
C ASP A 151 -6.62 -10.63 -4.57
N THR A 152 -5.80 -9.87 -5.32
CA THR A 152 -4.56 -10.40 -5.89
C THR A 152 -3.47 -10.62 -4.83
N ILE A 153 -3.55 -9.89 -3.70
CA ILE A 153 -2.53 -9.87 -2.65
C ILE A 153 -2.90 -10.80 -1.49
N SER A 154 -4.20 -10.90 -1.17
CA SER A 154 -4.68 -11.68 -0.03
C SER A 154 -6.04 -12.34 -0.32
N ASP A 155 -6.17 -13.63 0.02
CA ASP A 155 -7.46 -14.33 0.00
C ASP A 155 -8.36 -13.95 1.20
N HIS A 156 -7.81 -13.20 2.16
CA HIS A 156 -8.46 -12.80 3.41
C HIS A 156 -8.29 -11.30 3.63
N ALA A 157 -9.21 -10.49 3.08
CA ALA A 157 -9.25 -9.05 3.27
C ALA A 157 -10.49 -8.66 4.09
N LEU A 158 -10.29 -7.91 5.18
CA LEU A 158 -11.35 -7.48 6.08
C LEU A 158 -11.42 -5.95 6.14
N HIS A 159 -12.51 -5.36 5.67
CA HIS A 159 -12.79 -3.95 5.89
C HIS A 159 -13.37 -3.75 7.30
N LEU A 160 -12.65 -3.03 8.15
CA LEU A 160 -12.90 -2.89 9.58
C LEU A 160 -13.56 -1.56 9.97
N GLY A 161 -13.68 -0.62 9.03
CA GLY A 161 -14.28 0.68 9.29
C GLY A 161 -13.50 1.85 8.69
N PRO A 162 -13.60 3.06 9.28
CA PRO A 162 -12.93 4.24 8.75
C PRO A 162 -11.40 4.14 8.85
N ALA A 163 -10.69 5.09 8.24
CA ALA A 163 -9.23 5.16 8.26
C ALA A 163 -8.66 5.06 9.67
N GLY A 164 -7.61 4.27 9.83
CA GLY A 164 -6.99 3.90 11.10
C GLY A 164 -7.58 2.65 11.77
N ALA A 165 -8.68 2.08 11.24
CA ALA A 165 -9.26 0.85 11.81
C ALA A 165 -8.36 -0.37 11.55
N GLY A 166 -7.80 -0.51 10.35
CA GLY A 166 -6.84 -1.55 10.00
C GLY A 166 -5.55 -1.43 10.82
N ALA A 167 -4.97 -0.22 10.89
CA ALA A 167 -3.79 0.07 11.69
C ALA A 167 -4.01 -0.24 13.18
N THR A 168 -5.16 0.15 13.74
CA THR A 168 -5.52 -0.17 15.14
C THR A 168 -5.59 -1.68 15.37
N MET A 169 -6.29 -2.41 14.50
CA MET A 169 -6.42 -3.85 14.63
C MET A 169 -5.06 -4.54 14.47
N LYS A 170 -4.20 -4.05 13.59
CA LYS A 170 -2.83 -4.59 13.45
C LYS A 170 -2.03 -4.47 14.74
N LEU A 171 -2.13 -3.35 15.47
CA LEU A 171 -1.47 -3.18 16.77
C LEU A 171 -2.04 -4.14 17.81
N VAL A 172 -3.37 -4.35 17.82
CA VAL A 172 -4.01 -5.34 18.70
C VAL A 172 -3.49 -6.76 18.42
N VAL A 173 -3.44 -7.15 17.15
CA VAL A 173 -2.90 -8.46 16.75
C VAL A 173 -1.43 -8.60 17.18
N ASN A 174 -0.60 -7.58 16.93
CA ASN A 174 0.80 -7.61 17.33
C ASN A 174 0.97 -7.70 18.86
N LEU A 175 0.13 -7.01 19.63
CA LEU A 175 0.14 -7.11 21.09
C LEU A 175 -0.18 -8.53 21.55
N VAL A 176 -1.23 -9.14 21.02
CA VAL A 176 -1.63 -10.52 21.37
C VAL A 176 -0.52 -11.52 20.99
N LEU A 177 0.09 -11.38 19.82
CA LEU A 177 1.19 -12.25 19.38
C LEU A 177 2.46 -12.07 20.23
N GLY A 178 2.71 -10.86 20.74
CA GLY A 178 3.86 -10.58 21.59
C GLY A 178 3.68 -11.03 23.05
N LEU A 179 2.47 -11.41 23.46
CA LEU A 179 2.17 -11.94 24.81
C LEU A 179 2.24 -13.46 24.90
N ASN A 180 2.36 -14.17 23.77
CA ASN A 180 2.50 -15.62 23.67
C ASN A 180 3.93 -16.04 23.36
#